data_28b65085d86837faacf11ae0f2089249
#
_entry.id   28b65085d86837faacf11ae0f2089249
#
_cell.length_a   1.000
_cell.length_b   1.000
_cell.length_c   1.000
_cell.angle_alpha   90.00
_cell.angle_beta   90.00
_cell.angle_gamma   90.00
#
_symmetry.space_group_name_H-M   'P 1'
#
loop_
_entity.id
_entity.type
_entity.pdbx_description
1 polymer ?
#
loop_
_entity_poly.entity_id
_entity_poly.type
_entity_poly.pdbx_seq_one_letter_code
_entity_poly.pdbx_strand_id
1 'polypeptide(L)'
;MAHARGISHLAYYQALERAGEIVFIKDRAGLDNCVASWRDPADDTPVGLILTMESADPIFGPDDVSFWWEAGLRSVTLTHFGINTYGHGTGTEGGLFPPAYAIMDALKETDIAIDLTHASDQCFWQILDYWEGPVHASHCNCRALVPGQRHLSDDMIKALTERGGVIGVMFAEGTLSPKWNFEDRKTHYPTATRPMKAVIEHIDHICNLVGNTDCIAFG
;
A
#
# COMPACT_ATOMS: atom_id res chain seq x y z
N MET A 1 14.05 -12.80 -11.62
CA MET A 1 14.59 -12.58 -10.23
C MET A 1 13.49 -12.13 -9.28
N ALA A 2 12.63 -11.17 -9.63
CA ALA A 2 11.53 -10.68 -8.76
C ALA A 2 10.54 -11.78 -8.35
N HIS A 3 10.05 -12.59 -9.30
CA HIS A 3 9.15 -13.72 -9.02
C HIS A 3 9.73 -14.69 -7.95
N ALA A 4 11.00 -15.10 -8.09
CA ALA A 4 11.63 -16.01 -7.13
C ALA A 4 11.69 -15.40 -5.71
N ARG A 5 11.89 -14.08 -5.59
CA ARG A 5 11.82 -13.37 -4.30
C ARG A 5 10.39 -13.37 -3.74
N GLY A 6 9.39 -13.07 -4.56
CA GLY A 6 7.99 -13.13 -4.17
C GLY A 6 7.61 -14.52 -3.63
N ILE A 7 7.99 -15.59 -4.35
CA ILE A 7 7.76 -16.96 -3.91
C ILE A 7 8.51 -17.28 -2.60
N SER A 8 9.73 -16.77 -2.42
CA SER A 8 10.48 -16.98 -1.17
C SER A 8 9.81 -16.30 0.02
N HIS A 9 9.28 -15.08 -0.16
CA HIS A 9 8.53 -14.38 0.90
C HIS A 9 7.22 -15.13 1.21
N LEU A 10 6.47 -15.55 0.19
CA LEU A 10 5.27 -16.35 0.38
C LEU A 10 5.55 -17.62 1.17
N ALA A 11 6.60 -18.37 0.80
CA ALA A 11 6.99 -19.59 1.50
C ALA A 11 7.37 -19.34 2.97
N TYR A 12 7.99 -18.20 3.27
CA TYR A 12 8.29 -17.78 4.64
C TYR A 12 7.02 -17.54 5.45
N TYR A 13 6.06 -16.74 4.93
CA TYR A 13 4.79 -16.51 5.63
C TYR A 13 3.98 -17.78 5.80
N GLN A 14 3.96 -18.67 4.80
CA GLN A 14 3.34 -19.98 4.92
C GLN A 14 4.00 -20.87 6.02
N ALA A 15 5.30 -20.71 6.23
CA ALA A 15 5.98 -21.38 7.33
C ALA A 15 5.55 -20.85 8.69
N LEU A 16 5.39 -19.53 8.84
CA LEU A 16 4.85 -18.91 10.06
C LEU A 16 3.40 -19.34 10.32
N GLU A 17 2.57 -19.44 9.29
CA GLU A 17 1.19 -19.93 9.43
C GLU A 17 1.17 -21.39 9.91
N ARG A 18 2.00 -22.27 9.33
CA ARG A 18 2.14 -23.66 9.82
C ARG A 18 2.68 -23.76 11.26
N ALA A 19 3.46 -22.78 11.69
CA ALA A 19 3.95 -22.71 13.08
C ALA A 19 2.92 -22.14 14.06
N GLY A 20 1.76 -21.64 13.58
CA GLY A 20 0.73 -21.03 14.41
C GLY A 20 1.02 -19.58 14.82
N GLU A 21 2.08 -18.96 14.28
CA GLU A 21 2.46 -17.58 14.59
C GLU A 21 1.53 -16.56 13.92
N ILE A 22 1.05 -16.87 12.72
CA ILE A 22 0.13 -16.03 11.95
C ILE A 22 -1.06 -16.83 11.43
N VAL A 23 -2.10 -16.12 11.02
CA VAL A 23 -3.21 -16.64 10.21
C VAL A 23 -3.40 -15.74 8.99
N PHE A 24 -3.44 -16.33 7.79
CA PHE A 24 -3.77 -15.57 6.58
C PHE A 24 -5.24 -15.15 6.59
N ILE A 25 -5.46 -13.85 6.47
CA ILE A 25 -6.79 -13.27 6.29
C ILE A 25 -7.03 -13.15 4.78
N LYS A 26 -7.94 -13.97 4.27
CA LYS A 26 -8.24 -14.06 2.83
C LYS A 26 -9.63 -13.53 2.48
N ASP A 27 -10.49 -13.29 3.49
CA ASP A 27 -11.84 -12.80 3.30
C ASP A 27 -12.35 -12.07 4.56
N ARG A 28 -13.55 -11.55 4.46
CA ARG A 28 -14.21 -10.82 5.54
C ARG A 28 -14.42 -11.68 6.79
N ALA A 29 -14.80 -12.94 6.61
CA ALA A 29 -15.03 -13.83 7.75
C ALA A 29 -13.73 -14.11 8.51
N GLY A 30 -12.61 -14.32 7.80
CA GLY A 30 -11.29 -14.44 8.38
C GLY A 30 -10.87 -13.20 9.16
N LEU A 31 -11.15 -12.01 8.62
CA LEU A 31 -10.88 -10.73 9.31
C LEU A 31 -11.73 -10.61 10.59
N ASP A 32 -13.04 -10.84 10.51
CA ASP A 32 -13.94 -10.73 11.66
C ASP A 32 -13.56 -11.73 12.77
N ASN A 33 -13.19 -12.97 12.42
CA ASN A 33 -12.70 -13.97 13.36
C ASN A 33 -11.39 -13.55 14.02
N CYS A 34 -10.44 -13.03 13.24
CA CYS A 34 -9.15 -12.53 13.77
C CYS A 34 -9.40 -11.36 14.74
N VAL A 35 -10.20 -10.37 14.36
CA VAL A 35 -10.53 -9.24 15.24
C VAL A 35 -11.22 -9.72 16.52
N ALA A 36 -12.11 -10.70 16.43
CA ALA A 36 -12.78 -11.27 17.59
C ALA A 36 -11.80 -11.97 18.55
N SER A 37 -10.83 -12.74 18.02
CA SER A 37 -9.81 -13.42 18.84
C SER A 37 -8.90 -12.45 19.59
N TRP A 38 -8.66 -11.27 19.03
CA TRP A 38 -7.81 -10.23 19.66
C TRP A 38 -8.56 -9.34 20.65
N ARG A 39 -9.86 -9.53 20.88
CA ARG A 39 -10.59 -8.82 21.96
C ARG A 39 -10.27 -9.36 23.34
N ASP A 40 -9.98 -10.67 23.45
CA ASP A 40 -9.53 -11.34 24.68
C ASP A 40 -8.44 -12.36 24.28
N PRO A 41 -7.23 -11.87 23.96
CA PRO A 41 -6.19 -12.72 23.37
C PRO A 41 -5.55 -13.63 24.42
N ALA A 42 -5.34 -14.89 24.06
CA ALA A 42 -4.42 -15.78 24.76
C ALA A 42 -2.96 -15.49 24.34
N ASP A 43 -1.98 -16.00 25.09
CA ASP A 43 -0.55 -15.78 24.80
C ASP A 43 -0.13 -16.31 23.42
N ASP A 44 -0.84 -17.30 22.88
CA ASP A 44 -0.60 -17.94 21.60
C ASP A 44 -1.60 -17.50 20.50
N THR A 45 -2.35 -16.41 20.72
CA THR A 45 -3.27 -15.89 19.69
C THR A 45 -2.48 -15.44 18.46
N PRO A 46 -2.70 -16.06 17.26
CA PRO A 46 -1.91 -15.75 16.08
C PRO A 46 -2.18 -14.35 15.55
N VAL A 47 -1.16 -13.73 14.98
CA VAL A 47 -1.30 -12.42 14.31
C VAL A 47 -2.01 -12.60 12.97
N GLY A 48 -3.06 -11.81 12.71
CA GLY A 48 -3.72 -11.78 11.41
C GLY A 48 -2.84 -11.09 10.35
N LEU A 49 -2.66 -11.74 9.20
CA LEU A 49 -1.86 -11.23 8.10
C LEU A 49 -2.69 -11.18 6.81
N ILE A 50 -2.82 -10.00 6.23
CA ILE A 50 -3.31 -9.80 4.86
C ILE A 50 -2.09 -9.71 3.95
N LEU A 51 -1.95 -10.64 3.01
CA LEU A 51 -0.81 -10.65 2.09
C LEU A 51 -0.98 -9.52 1.06
N THR A 52 0.02 -8.65 1.00
CA THR A 52 0.12 -7.57 0.02
C THR A 52 1.41 -7.71 -0.77
N MET A 53 1.47 -7.14 -1.97
CA MET A 53 2.64 -7.16 -2.83
C MET A 53 3.02 -5.74 -3.22
N GLU A 54 4.15 -5.27 -2.73
CA GLU A 54 4.72 -3.96 -3.07
C GLU A 54 5.62 -4.08 -4.29
N SER A 55 5.16 -3.59 -5.43
CA SER A 55 5.55 -3.86 -6.81
C SER A 55 5.01 -5.19 -7.35
N ALA A 56 4.29 -5.10 -8.47
CA ALA A 56 3.79 -6.27 -9.20
C ALA A 56 4.87 -7.03 -10.00
N ASP A 57 6.14 -6.63 -9.92
CA ASP A 57 7.24 -7.28 -10.63
C ASP A 57 7.33 -8.82 -10.42
N PRO A 58 6.89 -9.41 -9.30
CA PRO A 58 6.81 -10.87 -9.16
C PRO A 58 5.75 -11.55 -10.04
N ILE A 59 4.76 -10.84 -10.54
CA ILE A 59 3.71 -11.35 -11.43
C ILE A 59 4.25 -11.29 -12.86
N PHE A 60 4.38 -12.44 -13.53
CA PHE A 60 4.93 -12.47 -14.90
C PHE A 60 3.94 -12.03 -15.98
N GLY A 61 2.65 -12.19 -15.70
CA GLY A 61 1.59 -11.86 -16.65
C GLY A 61 0.20 -12.19 -16.09
N PRO A 62 -0.85 -11.97 -16.87
CA PRO A 62 -2.23 -12.18 -16.46
C PRO A 62 -2.51 -13.58 -15.89
N ASP A 63 -1.89 -14.61 -16.48
CA ASP A 63 -2.08 -16.00 -16.07
C ASP A 63 -1.55 -16.31 -14.66
N ASP A 64 -0.62 -15.48 -14.13
CA ASP A 64 -0.08 -15.64 -12.78
C ASP A 64 -1.01 -15.06 -11.70
N VAL A 65 -1.97 -14.22 -12.05
CA VAL A 65 -2.83 -13.53 -11.08
C VAL A 65 -3.64 -14.52 -10.25
N SER A 66 -4.18 -15.57 -10.85
CA SER A 66 -4.93 -16.61 -10.14
C SER A 66 -4.07 -17.33 -9.11
N PHE A 67 -2.82 -17.65 -9.44
CA PHE A 67 -1.87 -18.26 -8.50
C PHE A 67 -1.68 -17.38 -7.25
N TRP A 68 -1.43 -16.08 -7.45
CA TRP A 68 -1.22 -15.16 -6.32
C TRP A 68 -2.50 -14.95 -5.49
N TRP A 69 -3.67 -14.89 -6.14
CA TRP A 69 -4.96 -14.83 -5.46
C TRP A 69 -5.20 -16.06 -4.56
N GLU A 70 -5.00 -17.26 -5.09
CA GLU A 70 -5.14 -18.52 -4.34
C GLU A 70 -4.12 -18.59 -3.19
N ALA A 71 -2.91 -18.10 -3.41
CA ALA A 71 -1.88 -17.98 -2.37
C ALA A 71 -2.26 -17.01 -1.23
N GLY A 72 -3.27 -16.16 -1.44
CA GLY A 72 -3.79 -15.23 -0.43
C GLY A 72 -3.49 -13.77 -0.67
N LEU A 73 -2.92 -13.39 -1.81
CA LEU A 73 -2.70 -11.98 -2.17
C LEU A 73 -4.03 -11.22 -2.21
N ARG A 74 -4.12 -10.06 -1.54
CA ARG A 74 -5.34 -9.24 -1.48
C ARG A 74 -5.11 -7.79 -1.88
N SER A 75 -3.86 -7.37 -2.01
CA SER A 75 -3.52 -6.04 -2.50
C SER A 75 -2.18 -6.06 -3.25
N VAL A 76 -2.05 -5.22 -4.28
CA VAL A 76 -0.84 -5.08 -5.08
C VAL A 76 -0.62 -3.64 -5.52
N THR A 77 0.62 -3.13 -5.39
CA THR A 77 1.05 -1.94 -6.13
C THR A 77 1.57 -2.36 -7.49
N LEU A 78 1.23 -1.64 -8.56
CA LEU A 78 1.76 -1.94 -9.89
C LEU A 78 3.24 -1.52 -10.02
N THR A 79 3.66 -0.53 -9.23
CA THR A 79 5.02 0.05 -9.29
C THR A 79 5.59 0.27 -7.89
N HIS A 80 6.91 0.50 -7.80
CA HIS A 80 7.60 0.89 -6.58
C HIS A 80 8.52 2.08 -6.86
N PHE A 81 9.77 2.11 -6.41
CA PHE A 81 10.73 3.14 -6.81
C PHE A 81 11.28 2.90 -8.22
N GLY A 82 11.47 3.97 -8.99
CA GLY A 82 12.06 3.90 -10.32
C GLY A 82 11.10 3.38 -11.38
N ILE A 83 11.65 2.82 -12.45
CA ILE A 83 10.89 2.20 -13.55
C ILE A 83 10.75 0.72 -13.24
N ASN A 84 9.52 0.25 -13.26
CA ASN A 84 9.13 -1.14 -12.98
C ASN A 84 8.58 -1.81 -14.24
N THR A 85 8.26 -3.10 -14.17
CA THR A 85 7.72 -3.86 -15.31
C THR A 85 6.42 -3.27 -15.86
N TYR A 86 5.59 -2.68 -15.01
CA TYR A 86 4.24 -2.24 -15.34
C TYR A 86 4.09 -0.72 -15.48
N GLY A 87 5.11 0.05 -15.14
CA GLY A 87 5.04 1.50 -15.27
C GLY A 87 6.10 2.25 -14.47
N HIS A 88 5.88 3.55 -14.42
CA HIS A 88 6.74 4.47 -13.69
C HIS A 88 6.30 4.57 -12.22
N GLY A 89 7.26 4.39 -11.32
CA GLY A 89 7.07 4.55 -9.89
C GLY A 89 7.71 5.79 -9.33
N THR A 90 7.76 5.88 -8.00
CA THR A 90 8.32 7.00 -7.25
C THR A 90 9.71 7.40 -7.77
N GLY A 91 9.87 8.70 -8.02
CA GLY A 91 11.14 9.28 -8.48
C GLY A 91 11.34 9.23 -10.00
N THR A 92 10.32 8.81 -10.77
CA THR A 92 10.33 8.84 -12.23
C THR A 92 9.08 9.50 -12.80
N GLU A 93 9.19 10.05 -14.00
CA GLU A 93 8.08 10.64 -14.75
C GLU A 93 7.66 9.70 -15.87
N GLY A 94 6.35 9.54 -16.07
CA GLY A 94 5.75 8.68 -17.07
C GLY A 94 4.60 7.85 -16.52
N GLY A 95 3.89 7.17 -17.40
CA GLY A 95 2.67 6.41 -17.09
C GLY A 95 2.89 4.90 -17.04
N LEU A 96 1.77 4.19 -17.08
CA LEU A 96 1.71 2.74 -17.17
C LEU A 96 2.22 2.26 -18.53
N PHE A 97 2.85 1.10 -18.51
CA PHE A 97 3.21 0.36 -19.74
C PHE A 97 2.06 -0.56 -20.18
N PRO A 98 1.98 -0.92 -21.47
CA PRO A 98 0.90 -1.76 -21.99
C PRO A 98 0.63 -3.04 -21.18
N PRO A 99 1.63 -3.77 -20.64
CA PRO A 99 1.39 -4.96 -19.82
C PRO A 99 0.58 -4.71 -18.54
N ALA A 100 0.59 -3.48 -17.99
CA ALA A 100 -0.16 -3.13 -16.78
C ALA A 100 -1.67 -3.30 -16.99
N TYR A 101 -2.18 -2.95 -18.16
CA TYR A 101 -3.61 -3.07 -18.47
C TYR A 101 -4.06 -4.53 -18.50
N ALA A 102 -3.24 -5.42 -19.06
CA ALA A 102 -3.53 -6.86 -19.05
C ALA A 102 -3.53 -7.45 -17.62
N ILE A 103 -2.65 -6.98 -16.75
CA ILE A 103 -2.68 -7.35 -15.32
C ILE A 103 -3.96 -6.82 -14.66
N MET A 104 -4.32 -5.56 -14.87
CA MET A 104 -5.55 -4.99 -14.31
C MET A 104 -6.80 -5.72 -14.80
N ASP A 105 -6.84 -6.15 -16.06
CA ASP A 105 -7.94 -6.97 -16.58
C ASP A 105 -8.02 -8.33 -15.86
N ALA A 106 -6.90 -8.99 -15.63
CA ALA A 106 -6.88 -10.23 -14.87
C ALA A 106 -7.26 -10.03 -13.39
N LEU A 107 -6.89 -8.90 -12.79
CA LEU A 107 -7.28 -8.56 -11.42
C LEU A 107 -8.79 -8.34 -11.26
N LYS A 108 -9.54 -7.96 -12.32
CA LYS A 108 -11.00 -7.81 -12.29
C LYS A 108 -11.73 -9.12 -11.96
N GLU A 109 -11.10 -10.25 -12.25
CA GLU A 109 -11.65 -11.59 -11.95
C GLU A 109 -11.38 -12.02 -10.50
N THR A 110 -10.76 -11.15 -9.71
CA THR A 110 -10.40 -11.38 -8.31
C THR A 110 -10.86 -10.19 -7.44
N ASP A 111 -10.79 -10.34 -6.13
CA ASP A 111 -11.03 -9.23 -5.19
C ASP A 111 -9.71 -8.55 -4.75
N ILE A 112 -8.63 -8.66 -5.52
CA ILE A 112 -7.36 -8.00 -5.22
C ILE A 112 -7.51 -6.50 -5.44
N ALA A 113 -7.24 -5.71 -4.39
CA ALA A 113 -7.24 -4.26 -4.46
C ALA A 113 -5.95 -3.74 -5.12
N ILE A 114 -6.03 -2.61 -5.82
CA ILE A 114 -4.84 -1.89 -6.26
C ILE A 114 -4.45 -0.85 -5.21
N ASP A 115 -3.21 -0.95 -4.76
CA ASP A 115 -2.57 0.03 -3.90
C ASP A 115 -1.87 1.08 -4.76
N LEU A 116 -2.28 2.34 -4.62
CA LEU A 116 -1.77 3.47 -5.39
C LEU A 116 -0.48 4.05 -4.83
N THR A 117 0.00 3.51 -3.72
CA THR A 117 1.30 3.87 -3.15
C THR A 117 2.40 3.64 -4.17
N HIS A 118 3.36 4.54 -4.23
CA HIS A 118 4.49 4.53 -5.17
C HIS A 118 4.16 4.75 -6.65
N ALA A 119 2.90 4.84 -7.07
CA ALA A 119 2.59 5.21 -8.43
C ALA A 119 3.13 6.61 -8.76
N SER A 120 3.71 6.79 -9.96
CA SER A 120 3.95 8.15 -10.47
C SER A 120 2.62 8.89 -10.61
N ASP A 121 2.65 10.21 -10.68
CA ASP A 121 1.42 11.00 -10.83
C ASP A 121 0.60 10.54 -12.05
N GLN A 122 1.25 10.28 -13.16
CA GLN A 122 0.59 9.80 -14.37
C GLN A 122 0.04 8.37 -14.20
N CYS A 123 0.79 7.46 -13.57
CA CYS A 123 0.31 6.12 -13.27
C CYS A 123 -0.91 6.16 -12.33
N PHE A 124 -0.88 7.00 -11.29
CA PHE A 124 -1.99 7.16 -10.37
C PHE A 124 -3.30 7.45 -11.10
N TRP A 125 -3.31 8.48 -11.96
CA TRP A 125 -4.49 8.84 -12.71
C TRP A 125 -4.90 7.79 -13.74
N GLN A 126 -3.96 7.19 -14.44
CA GLN A 126 -4.24 6.11 -15.41
C GLN A 126 -4.84 4.86 -14.73
N ILE A 127 -4.39 4.54 -13.51
CA ILE A 127 -5.00 3.45 -12.74
C ILE A 127 -6.44 3.81 -12.38
N LEU A 128 -6.69 4.99 -11.83
CA LEU A 128 -8.05 5.40 -11.46
C LEU A 128 -9.00 5.48 -12.65
N ASP A 129 -8.52 5.89 -13.82
CA ASP A 129 -9.32 5.98 -15.04
C ASP A 129 -9.69 4.59 -15.61
N TYR A 130 -8.81 3.61 -15.44
CA TYR A 130 -9.00 2.28 -16.03
C TYR A 130 -9.59 1.25 -15.07
N TRP A 131 -9.24 1.34 -13.79
CA TRP A 131 -9.58 0.37 -12.76
C TRP A 131 -10.85 0.78 -12.01
N GLU A 132 -11.89 -0.04 -12.06
CA GLU A 132 -13.16 0.20 -11.34
C GLU A 132 -13.22 -0.52 -9.98
N GLY A 133 -12.30 -1.42 -9.71
CA GLY A 133 -12.24 -2.18 -8.46
C GLY A 133 -11.75 -1.37 -7.25
N PRO A 134 -11.56 -2.02 -6.10
CA PRO A 134 -11.12 -1.36 -4.88
C PRO A 134 -9.72 -0.78 -5.02
N VAL A 135 -9.52 0.41 -4.45
CA VAL A 135 -8.24 1.13 -4.39
C VAL A 135 -7.95 1.62 -2.98
N HIS A 136 -6.68 1.70 -2.65
CA HIS A 136 -6.22 2.36 -1.43
C HIS A 136 -4.82 2.94 -1.62
N ALA A 137 -4.30 3.64 -0.62
CA ALA A 137 -2.90 3.98 -0.52
C ALA A 137 -2.38 3.47 0.83
N SER A 138 -1.65 2.37 0.83
CA SER A 138 -1.26 1.67 2.07
C SER A 138 -0.37 2.52 2.98
N HIS A 139 0.51 3.36 2.40
CA HIS A 139 1.44 4.18 3.16
C HIS A 139 1.84 5.45 2.38
N CYS A 140 1.03 6.50 2.50
CA CYS A 140 1.23 7.80 1.87
C CYS A 140 0.99 8.95 2.85
N ASN A 141 1.62 10.10 2.55
CA ASN A 141 1.43 11.35 3.27
C ASN A 141 0.96 12.47 2.32
N CYS A 142 0.77 13.69 2.83
CA CYS A 142 0.23 14.82 2.06
C CYS A 142 1.35 15.61 1.40
N ARG A 143 1.26 15.81 0.11
CA ARG A 143 2.20 16.64 -0.68
C ARG A 143 2.14 18.12 -0.29
N ALA A 144 0.98 18.58 0.17
CA ALA A 144 0.81 19.93 0.67
C ALA A 144 1.70 20.23 1.90
N LEU A 145 1.98 19.23 2.73
CA LEU A 145 2.81 19.37 3.92
C LEU A 145 4.28 19.02 3.66
N VAL A 146 4.53 18.00 2.84
CA VAL A 146 5.87 17.56 2.44
C VAL A 146 5.91 17.44 0.91
N PRO A 147 6.50 18.41 0.21
CA PRO A 147 6.59 18.38 -1.25
C PRO A 147 7.31 17.15 -1.78
N GLY A 148 6.81 16.61 -2.89
CA GLY A 148 7.43 15.50 -3.60
C GLY A 148 6.44 14.48 -4.12
N GLN A 149 6.82 13.79 -5.18
CA GLN A 149 6.00 12.80 -5.88
C GLN A 149 5.64 11.58 -5.00
N ARG A 150 6.44 11.31 -3.95
CA ARG A 150 6.17 10.21 -3.00
C ARG A 150 4.85 10.39 -2.23
N HIS A 151 4.32 11.60 -2.21
CA HIS A 151 3.14 12.00 -1.45
C HIS A 151 1.96 12.31 -2.36
N LEU A 152 0.76 12.08 -1.85
CA LEU A 152 -0.48 12.39 -2.57
C LEU A 152 -0.73 13.89 -2.60
N SER A 153 -1.10 14.42 -3.77
CA SER A 153 -1.67 15.76 -3.88
C SER A 153 -3.09 15.80 -3.31
N ASP A 154 -3.60 16.99 -3.04
CA ASP A 154 -4.97 17.15 -2.52
C ASP A 154 -6.01 16.60 -3.50
N ASP A 155 -5.78 16.72 -4.80
CA ASP A 155 -6.68 16.16 -5.81
C ASP A 155 -6.61 14.62 -5.84
N MET A 156 -5.42 14.02 -5.64
CA MET A 156 -5.27 12.57 -5.51
C MET A 156 -5.96 12.04 -4.26
N ILE A 157 -5.84 12.74 -3.13
CA ILE A 157 -6.52 12.39 -1.87
C ILE A 157 -8.04 12.37 -2.10
N LYS A 158 -8.61 13.43 -2.70
CA LYS A 158 -10.03 13.50 -3.01
C LYS A 158 -10.48 12.37 -3.93
N ALA A 159 -9.80 12.18 -5.05
CA ALA A 159 -10.15 11.17 -6.03
C ALA A 159 -10.10 9.74 -5.45
N LEU A 160 -9.11 9.45 -4.61
CA LEU A 160 -9.00 8.15 -3.94
C LEU A 160 -10.14 7.96 -2.93
N THR A 161 -10.43 8.97 -2.11
CA THR A 161 -11.45 8.88 -1.06
C THR A 161 -12.87 8.90 -1.62
N GLU A 162 -13.14 9.58 -2.73
CA GLU A 162 -14.39 9.51 -3.49
C GLU A 162 -14.68 8.10 -4.02
N ARG A 163 -13.64 7.29 -4.25
CA ARG A 163 -13.73 5.87 -4.60
C ARG A 163 -13.92 4.96 -3.36
N GLY A 164 -14.06 5.53 -2.16
CA GLY A 164 -14.12 4.78 -0.91
C GLY A 164 -12.76 4.23 -0.45
N GLY A 165 -11.68 4.71 -1.05
CA GLY A 165 -10.32 4.30 -0.72
C GLY A 165 -9.86 4.81 0.65
N VAL A 166 -8.94 4.08 1.26
CA VAL A 166 -8.34 4.37 2.56
C VAL A 166 -6.87 4.77 2.37
N ILE A 167 -6.40 5.71 3.18
CA ILE A 167 -5.02 6.21 3.17
C ILE A 167 -4.34 5.84 4.48
N GLY A 168 -3.33 4.98 4.41
CA GLY A 168 -2.41 4.69 5.51
C GLY A 168 -1.42 5.84 5.66
N VAL A 169 -1.52 6.60 6.75
CA VAL A 169 -0.56 7.67 7.04
C VAL A 169 0.75 7.05 7.47
N MET A 170 1.82 7.37 6.72
CA MET A 170 3.13 6.75 6.88
C MET A 170 3.93 7.39 8.01
N PHE A 171 4.52 6.54 8.86
CA PHE A 171 5.35 6.94 10.01
C PHE A 171 6.83 7.14 9.65
N ALA A 172 7.23 6.91 8.41
CA ALA A 172 8.62 7.08 8.00
C ALA A 172 9.04 8.55 8.13
N GLU A 173 10.03 8.80 8.95
CA GLU A 173 10.46 10.13 9.37
C GLU A 173 10.75 11.09 8.21
N GLY A 174 11.43 10.63 7.16
CA GLY A 174 11.74 11.43 5.96
C GLY A 174 10.54 11.87 5.14
N THR A 175 9.35 11.38 5.47
CA THR A 175 8.09 11.68 4.77
C THR A 175 7.15 12.55 5.59
N LEU A 176 7.52 12.85 6.83
CA LEU A 176 6.70 13.59 7.79
C LEU A 176 7.05 15.09 7.87
N SER A 177 8.20 15.51 7.38
CA SER A 177 8.62 16.91 7.48
C SER A 177 9.47 17.33 6.29
N PRO A 178 9.23 18.54 5.70
CA PRO A 178 10.01 19.06 4.58
C PRO A 178 11.45 19.40 4.95
N LYS A 179 11.76 19.43 6.24
CA LYS A 179 13.14 19.67 6.75
C LYS A 179 14.01 18.41 6.73
N TRP A 180 13.43 17.30 6.34
CA TRP A 180 14.09 16.02 6.26
C TRP A 180 14.39 15.68 4.80
N ASN A 181 15.65 15.74 4.41
CA ASN A 181 16.05 15.14 3.14
C ASN A 181 16.84 13.85 3.41
N PHE A 182 16.85 12.97 2.42
CA PHE A 182 17.52 11.67 2.52
C PHE A 182 19.04 11.78 2.72
N GLU A 183 19.62 12.95 2.43
CA GLU A 183 21.05 13.22 2.57
C GLU A 183 21.45 13.52 4.01
N ASP A 184 20.52 14.06 4.81
CA ASP A 184 20.75 14.37 6.23
C ASP A 184 20.71 13.15 7.17
N ARG A 185 20.35 11.97 6.67
CA ARG A 185 20.35 10.70 7.42
C ARG A 185 21.64 10.38 8.16
N LYS A 186 22.77 10.99 7.74
CA LYS A 186 24.09 10.71 8.32
C LYS A 186 24.40 11.53 9.57
N THR A 187 23.63 12.55 9.91
CA THR A 187 24.05 13.54 10.89
C THR A 187 23.07 13.86 12.03
N HIS A 188 21.76 13.55 11.89
CA HIS A 188 20.78 13.88 12.96
C HIS A 188 19.64 12.88 13.04
N TYR A 189 19.61 12.11 14.11
CA TYR A 189 18.35 11.49 14.58
C TYR A 189 17.56 12.56 15.34
N PRO A 190 16.40 13.01 14.87
CA PRO A 190 15.55 13.92 15.64
C PRO A 190 15.03 13.22 16.88
N THR A 191 14.87 13.98 17.94
CA THR A 191 14.30 13.51 19.20
C THR A 191 12.85 13.05 19.01
N ALA A 192 12.47 11.94 19.61
CA ALA A 192 11.24 11.16 19.44
C ALA A 192 9.89 11.92 19.60
N THR A 193 9.89 13.21 19.92
CA THR A 193 8.66 13.99 20.14
C THR A 193 8.11 14.66 18.88
N ARG A 194 8.88 14.76 17.80
CA ARG A 194 8.46 15.42 16.55
C ARG A 194 7.63 14.53 15.62
N PRO A 195 7.89 13.21 15.51
CA PRO A 195 7.18 12.36 14.56
C PRO A 195 5.67 12.31 14.78
N MET A 196 5.21 12.17 16.02
CA MET A 196 3.78 12.03 16.31
C MET A 196 2.96 13.27 15.96
N LYS A 197 3.51 14.47 16.23
CA LYS A 197 2.84 15.71 15.84
C LYS A 197 2.70 15.81 14.32
N ALA A 198 3.75 15.46 13.58
CA ALA A 198 3.73 15.50 12.13
C ALA A 198 2.75 14.46 11.54
N VAL A 199 2.65 13.26 12.12
CA VAL A 199 1.63 12.27 11.75
C VAL A 199 0.22 12.86 11.91
N ILE A 200 -0.05 13.49 13.06
CA ILE A 200 -1.34 14.13 13.32
C ILE A 200 -1.61 15.24 12.31
N GLU A 201 -0.62 16.06 11.96
CA GLU A 201 -0.78 17.13 10.94
C GLU A 201 -1.18 16.56 9.57
N HIS A 202 -0.63 15.41 9.16
CA HIS A 202 -1.04 14.73 7.92
C HIS A 202 -2.48 14.18 8.03
N ILE A 203 -2.84 13.57 9.14
CA ILE A 203 -4.20 13.09 9.40
C ILE A 203 -5.20 14.26 9.36
N ASP A 204 -4.92 15.34 10.08
CA ASP A 204 -5.78 16.53 10.12
C ASP A 204 -5.96 17.15 8.72
N HIS A 205 -4.87 17.19 7.92
CA HIS A 205 -4.95 17.70 6.55
C HIS A 205 -5.93 16.88 5.71
N ILE A 206 -5.79 15.55 5.73
CA ILE A 206 -6.68 14.64 4.98
C ILE A 206 -8.12 14.79 5.47
N CYS A 207 -8.34 14.71 6.78
CA CYS A 207 -9.68 14.81 7.37
C CYS A 207 -10.37 16.14 7.06
N ASN A 208 -9.64 17.25 7.14
CA ASN A 208 -10.17 18.57 6.79
C ASN A 208 -10.49 18.70 5.30
N LEU A 209 -9.68 18.06 4.43
CA LEU A 209 -9.88 18.09 2.98
C LEU A 209 -11.09 17.27 2.55
N VAL A 210 -11.34 16.12 3.22
CA VAL A 210 -12.39 15.14 2.89
C VAL A 210 -13.67 15.39 3.72
N GLY A 211 -13.55 16.00 4.89
CA GLY A 211 -14.68 16.34 5.77
C GLY A 211 -15.10 15.19 6.72
N ASN A 212 -14.34 14.10 6.80
CA ASN A 212 -14.57 12.98 7.72
C ASN A 212 -13.26 12.25 8.04
N THR A 213 -13.32 11.20 8.89
CA THR A 213 -12.18 10.39 9.32
C THR A 213 -12.19 8.97 8.76
N ASP A 214 -13.17 8.61 7.96
CA ASP A 214 -13.44 7.23 7.54
C ASP A 214 -12.37 6.65 6.61
N CYS A 215 -11.61 7.55 5.95
CA CYS A 215 -10.56 7.20 5.01
C CYS A 215 -9.17 7.06 5.64
N ILE A 216 -9.02 7.20 6.96
CA ILE A 216 -7.72 7.18 7.63
C ILE A 216 -7.37 5.77 8.13
N ALA A 217 -6.13 5.37 7.85
CA ALA A 217 -5.47 4.22 8.45
C ALA A 217 -4.02 4.56 8.82
N PHE A 218 -3.35 3.62 9.46
CA PHE A 218 -1.90 3.70 9.71
C PHE A 218 -1.15 2.86 8.66
N GLY A 219 -0.06 3.44 8.12
CA GLY A 219 0.75 2.85 7.08
C GLY A 219 2.25 2.76 7.42
#